data_7c7be519a5db314a47cee6832d3c0f62
#
_entry.id   7c7be519a5db314a47cee6832d3c0f62
#
_cell.length_a   1.000
_cell.length_b   1.000
_cell.length_c   1.000
_cell.angle_alpha   90.00
_cell.angle_beta   90.00
_cell.angle_gamma   90.00
#
_symmetry.space_group_name_H-M   'P 1'
#
loop_
_entity.id
_entity.type
_entity.pdbx_description
1 polymer ?
#
loop_
_entity_poly.entity_id
_entity_poly.type
_entity_poly.pdbx_seq_one_letter_code
_entity_poly.pdbx_strand_id
1 'polypeptide(L)'
;LWKKAAIESSQVMPGNSVLDVAGGTGDLAIEFSKIVGSSGSVVLSDINEDMLEEGKKRALDSGRLNVDFKIANAEELPFEKNSFDCISIAFGIRNVTDKEKALKSMFHCLKPGGRLIVLEFSKPTSNLFSQIYDIYSFNLLPLMGRLIADDADSYQYLAESIRKHPDQETFKKMMQSAGFLDASYENLTGGIVALHKGTKT
;
A
#
# COMPACT_ATOMS: atom_id res chain seq x y z
N LEU A 1 11.90 -6.86 2.99
CA LEU A 1 11.23 -8.09 3.42
C LEU A 1 9.71 -7.99 3.18
N TRP A 2 9.00 -7.04 3.78
CA TRP A 2 7.53 -6.89 3.69
C TRP A 2 7.02 -6.62 2.27
N LYS A 3 7.65 -5.69 1.53
CA LYS A 3 7.30 -5.39 0.13
C LYS A 3 7.47 -6.61 -0.78
N LYS A 4 8.46 -7.47 -0.50
CA LYS A 4 8.64 -8.73 -1.23
C LYS A 4 7.47 -9.69 -0.99
N ALA A 5 7.02 -9.83 0.27
CA ALA A 5 5.85 -10.64 0.60
C ALA A 5 4.57 -10.12 -0.11
N ALA A 6 4.40 -8.78 -0.18
CA ALA A 6 3.28 -8.18 -0.91
C ALA A 6 3.31 -8.54 -2.41
N ILE A 7 4.48 -8.45 -3.05
CA ILE A 7 4.67 -8.82 -4.45
C ILE A 7 4.38 -10.31 -4.68
N GLU A 8 4.92 -11.19 -3.85
CA GLU A 8 4.67 -12.64 -3.96
C GLU A 8 3.19 -12.98 -3.78
N SER A 9 2.52 -12.34 -2.82
CA SER A 9 1.09 -12.52 -2.57
C SER A 9 0.19 -11.96 -3.67
N SER A 10 0.68 -11.02 -4.46
CA SER A 10 -0.07 -10.42 -5.57
C SER A 10 -0.35 -11.41 -6.70
N GLN A 11 0.52 -12.40 -6.88
CA GLN A 11 0.49 -13.36 -7.98
C GLN A 11 0.45 -12.70 -9.37
N VAL A 12 1.06 -11.51 -9.48
CA VAL A 12 1.20 -10.81 -10.75
C VAL A 12 2.07 -11.63 -11.70
N MET A 13 1.65 -11.69 -12.96
CA MET A 13 2.30 -12.47 -14.03
C MET A 13 2.68 -11.56 -15.21
N PRO A 14 3.56 -12.04 -16.11
CA PRO A 14 3.85 -11.34 -17.36
C PRO A 14 2.56 -11.00 -18.12
N GLY A 15 2.48 -9.78 -18.65
CA GLY A 15 1.31 -9.28 -19.39
C GLY A 15 0.21 -8.66 -18.54
N ASN A 16 0.28 -8.73 -17.20
CA ASN A 16 -0.72 -8.11 -16.35
C ASN A 16 -0.66 -6.57 -16.38
N SER A 17 -1.80 -5.95 -16.10
CA SER A 17 -1.94 -4.51 -15.83
C SER A 17 -2.03 -4.30 -14.32
N VAL A 18 -1.12 -3.52 -13.74
CA VAL A 18 -1.01 -3.28 -12.30
C VAL A 18 -1.16 -1.81 -11.98
N LEU A 19 -1.88 -1.47 -10.92
CA LEU A 19 -1.94 -0.13 -10.35
C LEU A 19 -1.32 -0.14 -8.94
N ASP A 20 -0.32 0.71 -8.71
CA ASP A 20 0.27 0.96 -7.40
C ASP A 20 -0.26 2.30 -6.87
N VAL A 21 -1.18 2.23 -5.90
CA VAL A 21 -1.87 3.39 -5.31
C VAL A 21 -1.09 3.93 -4.14
N ALA A 22 -0.97 5.26 -4.05
CA ALA A 22 -0.12 5.94 -3.07
C ALA A 22 1.30 5.32 -3.05
N GLY A 23 1.82 5.04 -4.23
CA GLY A 23 3.06 4.30 -4.41
C GLY A 23 4.32 5.13 -4.16
N GLY A 24 4.17 6.44 -3.94
CA GLY A 24 5.25 7.35 -3.57
C GLY A 24 6.40 7.30 -4.59
N THR A 25 7.59 6.96 -4.11
CA THR A 25 8.80 6.86 -4.94
C THR A 25 8.90 5.58 -5.80
N GLY A 26 7.83 4.77 -5.87
CA GLY A 26 7.66 3.70 -6.84
C GLY A 26 8.35 2.38 -6.56
N ASP A 27 8.67 2.06 -5.30
CA ASP A 27 9.38 0.81 -4.97
C ASP A 27 8.64 -0.44 -5.46
N LEU A 28 7.31 -0.53 -5.23
CA LEU A 28 6.51 -1.65 -5.71
C LEU A 28 6.29 -1.58 -7.22
N ALA A 29 5.96 -0.41 -7.75
CA ALA A 29 5.73 -0.22 -9.18
C ALA A 29 6.95 -0.66 -10.03
N ILE A 30 8.17 -0.31 -9.60
CA ILE A 30 9.41 -0.74 -10.26
C ILE A 30 9.56 -2.26 -10.21
N GLU A 31 9.27 -2.90 -9.09
CA GLU A 31 9.35 -4.37 -9.00
C GLU A 31 8.25 -5.04 -9.82
N PHE A 32 7.01 -4.56 -9.79
CA PHE A 32 5.95 -5.06 -10.65
C PHE A 32 6.28 -4.92 -12.14
N SER A 33 6.91 -3.80 -12.54
CA SER A 33 7.28 -3.58 -13.93
C SER A 33 8.25 -4.63 -14.47
N LYS A 34 9.12 -5.20 -13.60
CA LYS A 34 10.01 -6.30 -13.96
C LYS A 34 9.23 -7.59 -14.22
N ILE A 35 8.19 -7.85 -13.41
CA ILE A 35 7.40 -9.07 -13.47
C ILE A 35 6.46 -9.04 -14.68
N VAL A 36 5.74 -7.95 -14.89
CA VAL A 36 4.78 -7.86 -16.00
C VAL A 36 5.47 -7.81 -17.37
N GLY A 37 6.73 -7.37 -17.42
CA GLY A 37 7.53 -7.33 -18.64
C GLY A 37 6.99 -6.35 -19.68
N SER A 38 7.48 -6.46 -20.91
CA SER A 38 7.12 -5.55 -22.03
C SER A 38 5.68 -5.74 -22.54
N SER A 39 5.04 -6.84 -22.23
CA SER A 39 3.64 -7.11 -22.61
C SER A 39 2.63 -6.64 -21.56
N GLY A 40 3.08 -6.26 -20.37
CA GLY A 40 2.26 -5.73 -19.29
C GLY A 40 2.50 -4.24 -19.06
N SER A 41 1.72 -3.67 -18.16
CA SER A 41 1.81 -2.26 -17.79
C SER A 41 1.67 -2.07 -16.29
N VAL A 42 2.33 -1.03 -15.78
CA VAL A 42 2.18 -0.59 -14.39
C VAL A 42 1.81 0.88 -14.39
N VAL A 43 0.85 1.26 -13.58
CA VAL A 43 0.57 2.66 -13.27
C VAL A 43 0.98 2.93 -11.84
N LEU A 44 1.91 3.85 -11.64
CA LEU A 44 2.24 4.42 -10.34
C LEU A 44 1.34 5.64 -10.11
N SER A 45 0.52 5.61 -9.07
CA SER A 45 -0.30 6.75 -8.71
C SER A 45 -0.03 7.24 -7.29
N ASP A 46 -0.02 8.55 -7.13
CA ASP A 46 0.08 9.21 -5.83
C ASP A 46 -0.67 10.55 -5.89
N ILE A 47 -1.11 11.05 -4.73
CA ILE A 47 -1.71 12.38 -4.61
C ILE A 47 -0.62 13.47 -4.52
N ASN A 48 0.58 13.09 -4.09
CA ASN A 48 1.73 13.98 -3.95
C ASN A 48 2.57 13.97 -5.24
N GLU A 49 2.57 15.11 -5.93
CA GLU A 49 3.26 15.28 -7.20
C GLU A 49 4.78 15.14 -7.07
N ASP A 50 5.38 15.67 -5.99
CA ASP A 50 6.84 15.58 -5.76
C ASP A 50 7.30 14.12 -5.60
N MET A 51 6.51 13.32 -4.86
CA MET A 51 6.78 11.88 -4.69
C MET A 51 6.67 11.13 -6.02
N LEU A 52 5.69 11.52 -6.85
CA LEU A 52 5.46 10.91 -8.15
C LEU A 52 6.60 11.24 -9.14
N GLU A 53 7.08 12.48 -9.14
CA GLU A 53 8.24 12.89 -9.98
C GLU A 53 9.53 12.17 -9.55
N GLU A 54 9.74 11.96 -8.26
CA GLU A 54 10.87 11.15 -7.79
C GLU A 54 10.72 9.68 -8.22
N GLY A 55 9.51 9.12 -8.13
CA GLY A 55 9.20 7.78 -8.61
C GLY A 55 9.47 7.62 -10.10
N LYS A 56 9.14 8.65 -10.89
CA LYS A 56 9.40 8.69 -12.34
C LYS A 56 10.90 8.67 -12.65
N LYS A 57 11.69 9.49 -11.96
CA LYS A 57 13.16 9.47 -12.12
C LYS A 57 13.72 8.08 -11.83
N ARG A 58 13.34 7.49 -10.70
CA ARG A 58 13.81 6.16 -10.29
C ARG A 58 13.41 5.05 -11.27
N ALA A 59 12.19 5.10 -11.81
CA ALA A 59 11.75 4.16 -12.84
C ALA A 59 12.58 4.27 -14.12
N LEU A 60 12.81 5.51 -14.60
CA LEU A 60 13.64 5.77 -15.76
C LEU A 60 15.09 5.33 -15.55
N ASP A 61 15.70 5.67 -14.44
CA ASP A 61 17.08 5.26 -14.06
C ASP A 61 17.22 3.74 -13.98
N SER A 62 16.12 3.06 -13.62
CA SER A 62 16.04 1.59 -13.59
C SER A 62 15.71 0.97 -14.95
N GLY A 63 15.56 1.77 -16.00
CA GLY A 63 15.22 1.32 -17.36
C GLY A 63 13.78 0.77 -17.47
N ARG A 64 12.84 1.25 -16.65
CA ARG A 64 11.45 0.78 -16.61
C ARG A 64 10.55 1.71 -17.45
N LEU A 65 10.42 1.39 -18.74
CA LEU A 65 9.62 2.18 -19.69
C LEU A 65 8.13 1.78 -19.73
N ASN A 66 7.76 0.71 -19.05
CA ASN A 66 6.40 0.19 -18.94
C ASN A 66 5.70 0.64 -17.64
N VAL A 67 6.15 1.75 -17.05
CA VAL A 67 5.52 2.40 -15.90
C VAL A 67 4.97 3.75 -16.33
N ASP A 68 3.66 3.92 -16.21
CA ASP A 68 2.94 5.18 -16.36
C ASP A 68 2.75 5.87 -15.02
N PHE A 69 2.56 7.19 -15.00
CA PHE A 69 2.48 8.00 -13.79
C PHE A 69 1.19 8.81 -13.78
N LYS A 70 0.46 8.79 -12.65
CA LYS A 70 -0.82 9.48 -12.56
C LYS A 70 -1.02 10.12 -11.18
N ILE A 71 -1.23 11.44 -11.14
CA ILE A 71 -1.71 12.10 -9.92
C ILE A 71 -3.15 11.63 -9.69
N ALA A 72 -3.42 11.00 -8.54
CA ALA A 72 -4.73 10.48 -8.23
C ALA A 72 -4.98 10.40 -6.71
N ASN A 73 -6.22 10.70 -6.32
CA ASN A 73 -6.72 10.43 -4.99
C ASN A 73 -7.24 8.97 -4.93
N ALA A 74 -6.80 8.19 -3.96
CA ALA A 74 -7.24 6.81 -3.77
C ALA A 74 -8.77 6.68 -3.58
N GLU A 75 -9.42 7.71 -3.03
CA GLU A 75 -10.86 7.75 -2.81
C GLU A 75 -11.66 7.92 -4.12
N GLU A 76 -11.02 8.37 -5.19
CA GLU A 76 -11.65 8.64 -6.49
C GLU A 76 -10.62 8.43 -7.61
N LEU A 77 -10.29 7.17 -7.84
CA LEU A 77 -9.31 6.80 -8.87
C LEU A 77 -9.86 7.09 -10.27
N PRO A 78 -9.11 7.83 -11.11
CA PRO A 78 -9.59 8.27 -12.43
C PRO A 78 -9.35 7.20 -13.50
N PHE A 79 -9.75 5.96 -13.21
CA PHE A 79 -9.60 4.83 -14.12
C PHE A 79 -10.93 4.17 -14.39
N GLU A 80 -11.04 3.58 -15.56
CA GLU A 80 -12.24 2.85 -15.96
C GLU A 80 -12.45 1.58 -15.13
N LYS A 81 -13.69 1.12 -15.09
CA LYS A 81 -14.06 -0.15 -14.47
C LYS A 81 -13.30 -1.31 -15.12
N ASN A 82 -12.82 -2.24 -14.30
CA ASN A 82 -12.18 -3.47 -14.78
C ASN A 82 -10.90 -3.25 -15.60
N SER A 83 -10.06 -2.30 -15.19
CA SER A 83 -8.82 -1.95 -15.91
C SER A 83 -7.60 -2.76 -15.45
N PHE A 84 -7.54 -3.17 -14.18
CA PHE A 84 -6.33 -3.75 -13.59
C PHE A 84 -6.51 -5.20 -13.14
N ASP A 85 -5.48 -6.01 -13.37
CA ASP A 85 -5.40 -7.39 -12.87
C ASP A 85 -4.98 -7.42 -11.40
N CYS A 86 -4.18 -6.44 -10.97
CA CYS A 86 -3.79 -6.27 -9.58
C CYS A 86 -3.76 -4.77 -9.21
N ILE A 87 -4.20 -4.47 -8.01
CA ILE A 87 -4.00 -3.16 -7.37
C ILE A 87 -3.24 -3.38 -6.07
N SER A 88 -2.19 -2.58 -5.84
CA SER A 88 -1.44 -2.55 -4.59
C SER A 88 -1.54 -1.19 -3.91
N ILE A 89 -1.50 -1.18 -2.59
CA ILE A 89 -1.27 -0.01 -1.77
C ILE A 89 -0.41 -0.40 -0.57
N ALA A 90 0.78 0.21 -0.45
CA ALA A 90 1.72 -0.12 0.60
C ALA A 90 2.09 1.11 1.42
N PHE A 91 1.81 1.06 2.73
CA PHE A 91 2.08 2.12 3.71
C PHE A 91 1.43 3.47 3.36
N GLY A 92 0.32 3.43 2.60
CA GLY A 92 -0.41 4.60 2.13
C GLY A 92 -1.85 4.68 2.67
N ILE A 93 -2.53 3.54 2.86
CA ILE A 93 -3.97 3.51 3.19
C ILE A 93 -4.29 4.13 4.56
N ARG A 94 -3.35 4.12 5.52
CA ARG A 94 -3.55 4.77 6.83
C ARG A 94 -3.78 6.28 6.71
N ASN A 95 -3.20 6.91 5.67
CA ASN A 95 -3.28 8.35 5.41
C ASN A 95 -4.53 8.76 4.62
N VAL A 96 -5.25 7.79 4.07
CA VAL A 96 -6.50 8.04 3.34
C VAL A 96 -7.60 8.39 4.33
N THR A 97 -8.34 9.47 4.06
CA THR A 97 -9.38 9.97 4.95
C THR A 97 -10.56 9.01 4.99
N ASP A 98 -11.15 8.69 3.85
CA ASP A 98 -12.24 7.73 3.69
C ASP A 98 -11.74 6.41 3.08
N LYS A 99 -11.36 5.49 3.97
CA LYS A 99 -10.82 4.17 3.58
C LYS A 99 -11.86 3.30 2.87
N GLU A 100 -13.14 3.41 3.25
CA GLU A 100 -14.21 2.66 2.60
C GLU A 100 -14.43 3.14 1.16
N LYS A 101 -14.40 4.45 0.95
CA LYS A 101 -14.49 5.04 -0.38
C LYS A 101 -13.31 4.62 -1.25
N ALA A 102 -12.09 4.64 -0.69
CA ALA A 102 -10.90 4.18 -1.40
C ALA A 102 -10.97 2.69 -1.76
N LEU A 103 -11.40 1.83 -0.85
CA LEU A 103 -11.57 0.40 -1.12
C LEU A 103 -12.60 0.15 -2.23
N LYS A 104 -13.74 0.87 -2.23
CA LYS A 104 -14.74 0.81 -3.30
C LYS A 104 -14.19 1.31 -4.62
N SER A 105 -13.40 2.38 -4.62
CA SER A 105 -12.74 2.92 -5.81
C SER A 105 -11.75 1.91 -6.40
N MET A 106 -10.93 1.28 -5.57
CA MET A 106 -10.02 0.21 -6.00
C MET A 106 -10.79 -1.02 -6.51
N PHE A 107 -11.87 -1.42 -5.81
CA PHE A 107 -12.74 -2.52 -6.28
C PHE A 107 -13.35 -2.24 -7.66
N HIS A 108 -13.78 -1.00 -7.90
CA HIS A 108 -14.32 -0.59 -9.21
C HIS A 108 -13.29 -0.80 -10.33
N CYS A 109 -12.04 -0.38 -10.10
CA CYS A 109 -10.97 -0.44 -11.10
C CYS A 109 -10.41 -1.85 -11.35
N LEU A 110 -10.57 -2.80 -10.43
CA LEU A 110 -10.14 -4.18 -10.60
C LEU A 110 -11.01 -4.92 -11.62
N LYS A 111 -10.39 -5.78 -12.42
CA LYS A 111 -11.07 -6.78 -13.26
C LYS A 111 -11.70 -7.87 -12.39
N PRO A 112 -12.76 -8.55 -12.88
CA PRO A 112 -13.17 -9.82 -12.27
C PRO A 112 -11.99 -10.80 -12.20
N GLY A 113 -11.79 -11.43 -11.06
CA GLY A 113 -10.59 -12.24 -10.76
C GLY A 113 -9.35 -11.44 -10.37
N GLY A 114 -9.39 -10.12 -10.50
CA GLY A 114 -8.30 -9.22 -10.11
C GLY A 114 -8.14 -9.14 -8.60
N ARG A 115 -6.92 -8.82 -8.14
CA ARG A 115 -6.54 -8.89 -6.73
C ARG A 115 -6.13 -7.54 -6.18
N LEU A 116 -6.63 -7.22 -4.96
CA LEU A 116 -6.16 -6.12 -4.13
C LEU A 116 -5.15 -6.64 -3.12
N ILE A 117 -4.01 -5.96 -3.00
CA ILE A 117 -2.96 -6.17 -2.00
C ILE A 117 -2.79 -4.90 -1.18
N VAL A 118 -2.97 -4.99 0.12
CA VAL A 118 -2.77 -3.88 1.06
C VAL A 118 -1.73 -4.27 2.08
N LEU A 119 -0.60 -3.59 2.06
CA LEU A 119 0.48 -3.74 3.04
C LEU A 119 0.50 -2.51 3.94
N GLU A 120 0.21 -2.66 5.22
CA GLU A 120 0.14 -1.50 6.12
C GLU A 120 0.58 -1.85 7.55
N PHE A 121 1.02 -0.84 8.28
CA PHE A 121 1.22 -0.96 9.71
C PHE A 121 -0.09 -1.32 10.41
N SER A 122 0.01 -2.15 11.43
CA SER A 122 -1.16 -2.63 12.15
C SER A 122 -0.84 -2.83 13.63
N LYS A 123 -1.75 -3.46 14.37
CA LYS A 123 -1.61 -3.63 15.81
C LYS A 123 -0.91 -4.95 16.12
N PRO A 124 0.16 -4.92 16.94
CA PRO A 124 0.84 -6.14 17.39
C PRO A 124 -0.14 -7.15 17.99
N THR A 125 0.08 -8.44 17.72
CA THR A 125 -0.83 -9.53 18.15
C THR A 125 -0.61 -9.99 19.58
N SER A 126 0.48 -9.60 20.24
CA SER A 126 0.75 -9.95 21.63
C SER A 126 0.90 -8.73 22.52
N ASN A 127 0.41 -8.81 23.77
CA ASN A 127 0.52 -7.71 24.74
C ASN A 127 1.97 -7.31 25.05
N LEU A 128 2.90 -8.26 25.04
CA LEU A 128 4.32 -7.98 25.25
C LEU A 128 4.92 -7.18 24.06
N PHE A 129 4.59 -7.58 22.85
CA PHE A 129 4.99 -6.85 21.63
C PHE A 129 4.33 -5.48 21.56
N SER A 130 3.09 -5.34 21.99
CA SER A 130 2.38 -4.07 22.07
C SER A 130 3.09 -3.08 22.98
N GLN A 131 3.48 -3.51 24.21
CA GLN A 131 4.19 -2.66 25.15
C GLN A 131 5.56 -2.21 24.64
N ILE A 132 6.32 -3.12 24.04
CA ILE A 132 7.62 -2.82 23.44
C ILE A 132 7.44 -1.86 22.25
N TYR A 133 6.44 -2.10 21.42
CA TYR A 133 6.13 -1.25 20.26
C TYR A 133 5.67 0.14 20.69
N ASP A 134 4.85 0.27 21.72
CA ASP A 134 4.41 1.55 22.27
C ASP A 134 5.59 2.35 22.82
N ILE A 135 6.48 1.73 23.62
CA ILE A 135 7.69 2.37 24.14
C ILE A 135 8.59 2.85 22.99
N TYR A 136 8.80 2.00 21.99
CA TYR A 136 9.61 2.31 20.81
C TYR A 136 8.99 3.46 19.99
N SER A 137 7.69 3.37 19.68
CA SER A 137 6.99 4.31 18.79
C SER A 137 6.80 5.69 19.42
N PHE A 138 6.60 5.79 20.75
CA PHE A 138 6.28 7.05 21.40
C PHE A 138 7.47 7.72 22.07
N ASN A 139 8.45 6.96 22.53
CA ASN A 139 9.57 7.50 23.26
C ASN A 139 10.85 7.49 22.42
N LEU A 140 11.11 6.42 21.69
CA LEU A 140 12.37 6.25 20.98
C LEU A 140 12.35 6.85 19.57
N LEU A 141 11.30 6.62 18.78
CA LEU A 141 11.21 7.15 17.42
C LEU A 141 11.24 8.69 17.36
N PRO A 142 10.42 9.44 18.14
CA PRO A 142 10.50 10.89 18.15
C PRO A 142 11.82 11.42 18.68
N LEU A 143 12.44 10.73 19.65
CA LEU A 143 13.76 11.10 20.18
C LEU A 143 14.86 10.90 19.12
N MET A 144 14.80 9.79 18.38
CA MET A 144 15.71 9.54 17.26
C MET A 144 15.47 10.51 16.11
N GLY A 145 14.22 10.89 15.83
CA GLY A 145 13.88 11.91 14.84
C GLY A 145 14.55 13.25 15.16
N ARG A 146 14.48 13.69 16.42
CA ARG A 146 15.16 14.93 16.88
C ARG A 146 16.68 14.84 16.81
N LEU A 147 17.25 13.67 17.08
CA LEU A 147 18.70 13.50 17.16
C LEU A 147 19.36 13.25 15.80
N ILE A 148 18.64 12.65 14.85
CA ILE A 148 19.22 12.17 13.59
C ILE A 148 18.75 12.98 12.39
N ALA A 149 17.48 13.41 12.36
CA ALA A 149 16.86 14.00 11.17
C ALA A 149 16.26 15.40 11.40
N ASP A 150 16.26 15.92 12.63
CA ASP A 150 15.58 17.18 13.02
C ASP A 150 14.10 17.24 12.60
N ASP A 151 13.43 16.06 12.50
CA ASP A 151 12.08 15.86 11.97
C ASP A 151 11.19 15.05 12.93
N ALA A 152 11.04 15.57 14.15
CA ALA A 152 10.21 14.94 15.18
C ALA A 152 8.74 14.87 14.79
N ASP A 153 8.25 15.82 14.00
CA ASP A 153 6.85 15.94 13.63
C ASP A 153 6.42 14.81 12.69
N SER A 154 7.25 14.43 11.72
CA SER A 154 6.99 13.28 10.84
C SER A 154 6.92 11.96 11.61
N TYR A 155 7.76 11.76 12.62
CA TYR A 155 7.73 10.56 13.46
C TYR A 155 6.49 10.52 14.37
N GLN A 156 6.09 11.67 14.93
CA GLN A 156 4.86 11.77 15.71
C GLN A 156 3.65 11.49 14.83
N TYR A 157 3.57 12.08 13.64
CA TYR A 157 2.52 11.82 12.67
C TYR A 157 2.44 10.34 12.29
N LEU A 158 3.58 9.68 12.06
CA LEU A 158 3.64 8.25 11.77
C LEU A 158 3.00 7.43 12.90
N ALA A 159 3.41 7.68 14.15
CA ALA A 159 2.88 6.97 15.31
C ALA A 159 1.36 7.19 15.48
N GLU A 160 0.88 8.42 15.31
CA GLU A 160 -0.53 8.76 15.40
C GLU A 160 -1.36 8.13 14.27
N SER A 161 -0.86 8.16 13.03
CA SER A 161 -1.56 7.58 11.88
C SER A 161 -1.70 6.06 12.01
N ILE A 162 -0.67 5.37 12.52
CA ILE A 162 -0.73 3.94 12.81
C ILE A 162 -1.78 3.64 13.88
N ARG A 163 -1.86 4.43 14.96
CA ARG A 163 -2.85 4.24 16.02
C ARG A 163 -4.30 4.42 15.54
N LYS A 164 -4.51 5.39 14.66
CA LYS A 164 -5.84 5.67 14.08
C LYS A 164 -6.26 4.63 13.04
N HIS A 165 -5.28 3.90 12.48
CA HIS A 165 -5.58 2.87 11.48
C HIS A 165 -6.34 1.70 12.15
N PRO A 166 -7.36 1.13 11.48
CA PRO A 166 -8.09 -0.04 11.96
C PRO A 166 -7.14 -1.22 12.24
N ASP A 167 -7.51 -2.08 13.18
CA ASP A 167 -6.83 -3.36 13.33
C ASP A 167 -7.10 -4.30 12.15
N GLN A 168 -6.38 -5.40 12.10
CA GLN A 168 -6.41 -6.33 10.97
C GLN A 168 -7.80 -6.87 10.67
N GLU A 169 -8.55 -7.28 11.70
CA GLU A 169 -9.88 -7.85 11.52
C GLU A 169 -10.91 -6.79 11.11
N THR A 170 -10.82 -5.61 11.69
CA THR A 170 -11.66 -4.46 11.32
C THR A 170 -11.41 -4.06 9.86
N PHE A 171 -10.15 -3.96 9.45
CA PHE A 171 -9.82 -3.60 8.07
C PHE A 171 -10.26 -4.67 7.06
N LYS A 172 -10.12 -5.96 7.41
CA LYS A 172 -10.67 -7.07 6.62
C LYS A 172 -12.18 -6.93 6.41
N LYS A 173 -12.94 -6.59 7.47
CA LYS A 173 -14.39 -6.35 7.36
C LYS A 173 -14.71 -5.16 6.44
N MET A 174 -13.91 -4.10 6.48
CA MET A 174 -14.06 -2.97 5.56
C MET A 174 -13.84 -3.42 4.11
N MET A 175 -12.83 -4.26 3.83
CA MET A 175 -12.63 -4.84 2.51
C MET A 175 -13.85 -5.68 2.07
N GLN A 176 -14.40 -6.52 2.97
CA GLN A 176 -15.60 -7.31 2.67
C GLN A 176 -16.81 -6.43 2.34
N SER A 177 -17.00 -5.34 3.10
CA SER A 177 -18.05 -4.36 2.84
C SER A 177 -17.87 -3.61 1.52
N ALA A 178 -16.64 -3.49 1.02
CA ALA A 178 -16.34 -2.91 -0.27
C ALA A 178 -16.52 -3.88 -1.45
N GLY A 179 -16.76 -5.19 -1.18
CA GLY A 179 -17.04 -6.20 -2.19
C GLY A 179 -16.02 -7.36 -2.26
N PHE A 180 -14.90 -7.29 -1.53
CA PHE A 180 -13.90 -8.35 -1.46
C PHE A 180 -14.33 -9.45 -0.47
N LEU A 181 -15.24 -10.32 -0.88
CA LEU A 181 -15.89 -11.32 0.00
C LEU A 181 -14.90 -12.34 0.58
N ASP A 182 -13.82 -12.65 -0.15
CA ASP A 182 -12.73 -13.55 0.24
C ASP A 182 -11.59 -12.85 1.02
N ALA A 183 -11.80 -11.61 1.47
CA ALA A 183 -10.76 -10.83 2.13
C ALA A 183 -10.13 -11.58 3.31
N SER A 184 -8.81 -11.59 3.34
CA SER A 184 -7.98 -12.24 4.35
C SER A 184 -6.76 -11.40 4.68
N TYR A 185 -6.07 -11.73 5.76
CA TYR A 185 -4.81 -11.07 6.10
C TYR A 185 -3.79 -12.03 6.69
N GLU A 186 -2.54 -11.64 6.59
CA GLU A 186 -1.39 -12.28 7.20
C GLU A 186 -0.64 -11.27 8.08
N ASN A 187 -0.33 -11.68 9.31
CA ASN A 187 0.46 -10.86 10.22
C ASN A 187 1.95 -11.05 9.93
N LEU A 188 2.64 -9.96 9.67
CA LEU A 188 4.08 -9.93 9.48
C LEU A 188 4.74 -9.30 10.71
N THR A 189 5.90 -9.82 11.08
CA THR A 189 6.69 -9.31 12.22
C THR A 189 5.83 -9.14 13.50
N GLY A 190 5.12 -10.21 13.89
CA GLY A 190 4.31 -10.19 15.11
C GLY A 190 3.08 -9.28 15.07
N GLY A 191 2.60 -8.92 13.87
CA GLY A 191 1.44 -8.06 13.66
C GLY A 191 1.74 -6.56 13.56
N ILE A 192 3.01 -6.15 13.66
CA ILE A 192 3.43 -4.76 13.43
C ILE A 192 3.03 -4.30 12.02
N VAL A 193 3.09 -5.22 11.07
CA VAL A 193 2.60 -5.03 9.69
C VAL A 193 1.60 -6.13 9.39
N ALA A 194 0.55 -5.79 8.68
CA ALA A 194 -0.42 -6.72 8.13
C ALA A 194 -0.45 -6.63 6.60
N LEU A 195 -0.51 -7.78 5.96
CA LEU A 195 -0.69 -7.94 4.54
C LEU A 195 -2.11 -8.44 4.30
N HIS A 196 -2.99 -7.55 3.85
CA HIS A 196 -4.36 -7.91 3.47
C HIS A 196 -4.44 -8.19 1.98
N LYS A 197 -5.29 -9.13 1.62
CA LYS A 197 -5.57 -9.49 0.23
C LYS A 197 -7.04 -9.83 0.04
N GLY A 198 -7.57 -9.51 -1.13
CA GLY A 198 -8.92 -9.85 -1.53
C GLY A 198 -9.06 -9.87 -3.04
N THR A 199 -9.97 -10.68 -3.55
CA THR A 199 -10.21 -10.86 -4.98
C THR A 199 -11.57 -10.26 -5.36
N LYS A 200 -11.64 -9.61 -6.50
CA LYS A 200 -12.92 -9.21 -7.09
C LYS A 200 -13.55 -10.38 -7.80
N THR A 201 -14.67 -10.86 -7.28
CA THR A 201 -15.48 -11.90 -7.90
C THR A 201 -16.43 -11.37 -8.98
#